data_c1a5093a7acd865d5823574d0a717d93
#
_entry.id   c1a5093a7acd865d5823574d0a717d93
#
_cell.length_a   1.000
_cell.length_b   1.000
_cell.length_c   1.000
_cell.angle_alpha   90.00
_cell.angle_beta   90.00
_cell.angle_gamma   90.00
#
_symmetry.space_group_name_H-M   'P 1'
#
loop_
_entity.id
_entity.type
_entity.pdbx_description
1 polymer ?
#
loop_
_entity_poly.entity_id
_entity_poly.type
_entity_poly.pdbx_seq_one_letter_code
_entity_poly.pdbx_strand_id
1 'polypeptide(L)'
;YILFGKKIVIFFKIHRLKKAFKSFETKFQKQQMIYKKEKSKNEIEKLLVIWKVFMEFISNKTYLSSTTKEIEKFNSNKKIISSLKEFDKNIYSPNKNTLKSKDINNVFNEAKHNFNVKLKNTKNG
;
A
#
# COMPACT_ATOMS: atom_id res chain seq x y z
N TYR A 1 36.88 6.47 4.75
CA TYR A 1 36.00 6.55 5.92
C TYR A 1 34.60 7.06 5.57
N ILE A 2 34.51 8.16 4.84
CA ILE A 2 33.23 8.74 4.38
C ILE A 2 32.50 7.75 3.48
N LEU A 3 33.19 7.03 2.61
CA LEU A 3 32.60 6.02 1.73
C LEU A 3 31.99 4.85 2.54
N PHE A 4 32.66 4.44 3.60
CA PHE A 4 32.12 3.41 4.50
C PHE A 4 30.83 3.85 5.16
N GLY A 5 30.80 5.08 5.68
CA GLY A 5 29.60 5.64 6.29
C GLY A 5 28.41 5.67 5.31
N LYS A 6 28.66 6.09 4.05
CA LYS A 6 27.65 6.14 3.01
C LYS A 6 27.11 4.75 2.68
N LYS A 7 27.98 3.75 2.51
CA LYS A 7 27.59 2.37 2.23
C LYS A 7 26.77 1.76 3.37
N ILE A 8 27.15 2.05 4.61
CA ILE A 8 26.44 1.58 5.80
C ILE A 8 25.03 2.18 5.84
N VAL A 9 24.89 3.48 5.58
CA VAL A 9 23.60 4.16 5.55
C VAL A 9 22.69 3.55 4.48
N ILE A 10 23.22 3.32 3.27
CA ILE A 10 22.47 2.70 2.18
C ILE A 10 22.02 1.29 2.56
N PHE A 11 22.92 0.50 3.16
CA PHE A 11 22.64 -0.85 3.62
C PHE A 11 21.45 -0.87 4.60
N PHE A 12 21.45 0.03 5.59
CA PHE A 12 20.37 0.11 6.56
C PHE A 12 19.06 0.57 5.93
N LYS A 13 19.13 1.52 4.99
CA LYS A 13 17.93 1.96 4.24
C LYS A 13 17.30 0.80 3.46
N ILE A 14 18.11 0.02 2.77
CA ILE A 14 17.65 -1.14 2.00
C ILE A 14 17.03 -2.18 2.93
N HIS A 15 17.71 -2.48 4.03
CA HIS A 15 17.21 -3.43 5.02
C HIS A 15 15.85 -2.99 5.59
N ARG A 16 15.73 -1.71 5.94
CA ARG A 16 14.50 -1.13 6.46
C ARG A 16 13.35 -1.21 5.45
N LEU A 17 13.64 -0.93 4.17
CA LEU A 17 12.65 -1.03 3.10
C LEU A 17 12.16 -2.46 2.92
N LYS A 18 13.07 -3.41 2.87
CA LYS A 18 12.73 -4.83 2.72
C LYS A 18 11.91 -5.35 3.90
N LYS A 19 12.28 -4.95 5.11
CA LYS A 19 11.57 -5.33 6.32
C LYS A 19 10.15 -4.75 6.34
N ALA A 20 10.02 -3.49 5.95
CA ALA A 20 8.72 -2.82 5.89
C ALA A 20 7.81 -3.48 4.86
N PHE A 21 8.33 -3.81 3.68
CA PHE A 21 7.53 -4.46 2.64
C PHE A 21 7.09 -5.86 3.08
N LYS A 22 8.00 -6.64 3.68
CA LYS A 22 7.67 -7.99 4.15
C LYS A 22 6.59 -7.93 5.23
N SER A 23 6.68 -6.98 6.14
CA SER A 23 5.66 -6.76 7.17
C SER A 23 4.31 -6.40 6.54
N PHE A 24 4.31 -5.48 5.58
CA PHE A 24 3.12 -5.10 4.83
C PHE A 24 2.51 -6.31 4.12
N GLU A 25 3.31 -7.06 3.38
CA GLU A 25 2.86 -8.22 2.63
C GLU A 25 2.19 -9.24 3.54
N THR A 26 2.83 -9.56 4.67
CA THR A 26 2.31 -10.52 5.64
C THR A 26 0.96 -10.05 6.21
N LYS A 27 0.89 -8.80 6.63
CA LYS A 27 -0.33 -8.21 7.21
C LYS A 27 -1.45 -8.14 6.18
N PHE A 28 -1.11 -7.74 4.96
CA PHE A 28 -2.08 -7.58 3.88
C PHE A 28 -2.67 -8.94 3.48
N GLN A 29 -1.84 -9.95 3.30
CA GLN A 29 -2.29 -11.30 2.93
C GLN A 29 -3.14 -11.91 4.03
N LYS A 30 -2.75 -11.76 5.29
CA LYS A 30 -3.53 -12.23 6.43
C LYS A 30 -4.90 -11.57 6.46
N GLN A 31 -4.95 -10.25 6.28
CA GLN A 31 -6.20 -9.50 6.28
C GLN A 31 -7.08 -9.87 5.10
N GLN A 32 -6.48 -10.15 3.93
CA GLN A 32 -7.20 -10.61 2.76
C GLN A 32 -7.88 -11.96 3.01
N MET A 33 -7.19 -12.87 3.70
CA MET A 33 -7.77 -14.16 4.09
C MET A 33 -8.95 -13.98 5.04
N ILE A 34 -8.81 -13.09 6.01
CA ILE A 34 -9.89 -12.76 6.95
C ILE A 34 -11.09 -12.19 6.19
N TYR A 35 -10.86 -11.27 5.26
CA TYR A 35 -11.91 -10.71 4.44
C TYR A 35 -12.65 -11.78 3.63
N LYS A 36 -11.94 -12.74 3.06
CA LYS A 36 -12.54 -13.82 2.28
C LYS A 36 -13.52 -14.66 3.11
N LYS A 37 -13.26 -14.81 4.41
CA LYS A 37 -14.13 -15.53 5.33
C LYS A 37 -15.29 -14.67 5.82
N GLU A 38 -14.98 -13.47 6.32
CA GLU A 38 -15.94 -12.58 7.01
C GLU A 38 -16.76 -11.74 6.03
N LYS A 39 -16.16 -11.27 4.95
CA LYS A 39 -16.76 -10.41 3.92
C LYS A 39 -17.47 -9.18 4.51
N SER A 40 -16.96 -8.65 5.61
CA SER A 40 -17.52 -7.48 6.27
C SER A 40 -16.84 -6.20 5.82
N LYS A 41 -17.56 -5.08 5.96
CA LYS A 41 -17.03 -3.75 5.64
C LYS A 41 -15.82 -3.39 6.50
N ASN A 42 -15.82 -3.80 7.76
CA ASN A 42 -14.69 -3.57 8.65
C ASN A 42 -13.40 -4.22 8.13
N GLU A 43 -13.53 -5.41 7.55
CA GLU A 43 -12.37 -6.12 7.00
C GLU A 43 -11.81 -5.44 5.75
N ILE A 44 -12.70 -4.86 4.92
CA ILE A 44 -12.30 -4.06 3.75
C ILE A 44 -11.56 -2.80 4.22
N GLU A 45 -12.10 -2.14 5.24
CA GLU A 45 -11.49 -0.93 5.80
C GLU A 45 -10.09 -1.22 6.34
N LYS A 46 -9.91 -2.34 7.03
CA LYS A 46 -8.60 -2.77 7.55
C LYS A 46 -7.59 -3.00 6.43
N LEU A 47 -8.01 -3.62 5.32
CA LEU A 47 -7.15 -3.79 4.13
C LEU A 47 -6.68 -2.43 3.61
N LEU A 48 -7.61 -1.49 3.50
CA LEU A 48 -7.30 -0.16 2.99
C LEU A 48 -6.33 0.58 3.92
N VAL A 49 -6.52 0.48 5.23
CA VAL A 49 -5.63 1.11 6.21
C VAL A 49 -4.22 0.53 6.11
N ILE A 50 -4.10 -0.79 6.04
CA ILE A 50 -2.78 -1.46 5.91
C ILE A 50 -2.06 -0.94 4.66
N TRP A 51 -2.76 -0.83 3.55
CA TRP A 51 -2.21 -0.31 2.29
C TRP A 51 -1.78 1.15 2.42
N LYS A 52 -2.66 1.99 2.98
CA LYS A 52 -2.37 3.43 3.14
C LYS A 52 -1.17 3.69 4.04
N VAL A 53 -1.05 2.95 5.14
CA VAL A 53 0.09 3.07 6.06
C VAL A 53 1.40 2.77 5.31
N PHE A 54 1.42 1.69 4.55
CA PHE A 54 2.62 1.33 3.78
C PHE A 54 2.94 2.36 2.69
N MET A 55 1.92 2.81 1.95
CA MET A 55 2.11 3.80 0.88
C MET A 55 2.61 5.13 1.43
N GLU A 56 2.12 5.54 2.59
CA GLU A 56 2.61 6.76 3.25
C GLU A 56 4.09 6.61 3.64
N PHE A 57 4.47 5.47 4.19
CA PHE A 57 5.86 5.17 4.54
C PHE A 57 6.77 5.22 3.31
N ILE A 58 6.36 4.57 2.21
CA ILE A 58 7.23 4.40 1.04
C ILE A 58 7.31 5.67 0.19
N SER A 59 6.28 6.49 0.15
CA SER A 59 6.18 7.65 -0.75
C SER A 59 6.37 8.98 -0.05
N ASN A 60 6.28 9.04 1.27
CA ASN A 60 6.24 10.28 2.06
C ASN A 60 5.05 11.18 1.70
N LYS A 61 3.99 10.61 1.14
CA LYS A 61 2.74 11.31 0.86
C LYS A 61 1.70 10.95 1.92
N THR A 62 0.74 11.84 2.15
CA THR A 62 -0.25 11.71 3.23
C THR A 62 -1.39 10.76 2.88
N TYR A 63 -1.06 9.51 2.53
CA TYR A 63 -2.06 8.52 2.14
C TYR A 63 -3.09 8.22 3.24
N LEU A 64 -2.61 8.04 4.47
CA LEU A 64 -3.48 7.61 5.58
C LEU A 64 -4.55 8.65 5.91
N SER A 65 -4.19 9.93 5.87
CA SER A 65 -5.11 11.03 6.18
C SER A 65 -5.86 11.57 4.98
N SER A 66 -5.67 10.98 3.79
CA SER A 66 -6.26 11.49 2.55
C SER A 66 -7.42 10.63 2.08
N THR A 67 -8.43 11.30 1.51
CA THR A 67 -9.53 10.64 0.80
C THR A 67 -9.03 10.18 -0.58
N THR A 68 -9.79 9.34 -1.26
CA THR A 68 -9.46 8.91 -2.62
C THR A 68 -9.31 10.09 -3.57
N LYS A 69 -10.17 11.09 -3.45
CA LYS A 69 -10.10 12.32 -4.26
C LYS A 69 -8.80 13.07 -4.02
N GLU A 70 -8.34 13.14 -2.77
CA GLU A 70 -7.08 13.78 -2.43
C GLU A 70 -5.88 12.97 -2.93
N ILE A 71 -5.95 11.64 -2.83
CA ILE A 71 -4.91 10.75 -3.35
C ILE A 71 -4.75 10.93 -4.86
N GLU A 72 -5.85 11.14 -5.57
CA GLU A 72 -5.84 11.38 -7.02
C GLU A 72 -4.95 12.56 -7.41
N LYS A 73 -4.81 13.54 -6.54
CA LYS A 73 -3.97 14.72 -6.79
C LYS A 73 -2.48 14.41 -6.84
N PHE A 74 -2.03 13.36 -6.12
CA PHE A 74 -0.60 13.02 -6.08
C PHE A 74 -0.29 11.60 -6.58
N ASN A 75 -1.30 10.84 -6.98
CA ASN A 75 -1.11 9.54 -7.62
C ASN A 75 -1.89 9.55 -8.94
N SER A 76 -1.17 9.57 -10.05
CA SER A 76 -1.75 9.68 -11.38
C SER A 76 -2.21 8.35 -11.99
N ASN A 77 -2.03 7.23 -11.28
CA ASN A 77 -2.42 5.92 -11.78
C ASN A 77 -3.95 5.76 -11.71
N LYS A 78 -4.61 5.89 -12.85
CA LYS A 78 -6.07 5.80 -12.96
C LYS A 78 -6.62 4.47 -12.48
N LYS A 79 -5.87 3.40 -12.70
CA LYS A 79 -6.26 2.05 -12.30
C LYS A 79 -6.35 1.94 -10.77
N ILE A 80 -5.40 2.54 -10.07
CA ILE A 80 -5.37 2.57 -8.60
C ILE A 80 -6.52 3.42 -8.07
N ILE A 81 -6.75 4.58 -8.65
CA ILE A 81 -7.85 5.46 -8.23
C ILE A 81 -9.20 4.75 -8.44
N SER A 82 -9.36 4.05 -9.54
CA SER A 82 -10.56 3.25 -9.80
C SER A 82 -10.77 2.17 -8.73
N SER A 83 -9.70 1.47 -8.36
CA SER A 83 -9.76 0.44 -7.31
C SER A 83 -10.07 1.03 -5.94
N LEU A 84 -9.49 2.19 -5.62
CA LEU A 84 -9.78 2.88 -4.36
C LEU A 84 -11.25 3.31 -4.28
N LYS A 85 -11.83 3.74 -5.40
CA LYS A 85 -13.26 4.07 -5.47
C LYS A 85 -14.12 2.85 -5.19
N GLU A 86 -13.71 1.68 -5.65
CA GLU A 86 -14.40 0.42 -5.36
C GLU A 86 -14.29 0.05 -3.89
N PHE A 87 -13.13 0.28 -3.26
CA PHE A 87 -12.97 0.12 -1.82
C PHE A 87 -13.96 1.02 -1.06
N ASP A 88 -13.98 2.31 -1.41
CA ASP A 88 -14.86 3.28 -0.76
C ASP A 88 -16.34 2.90 -0.93
N LYS A 89 -16.73 2.48 -2.13
CA LYS A 89 -18.08 2.05 -2.43
C LYS A 89 -18.49 0.88 -1.55
N ASN A 90 -17.61 -0.09 -1.37
CA ASN A 90 -17.91 -1.27 -0.55
C ASN A 90 -17.89 -0.97 0.95
N ILE A 91 -17.14 0.05 1.38
CA ILE A 91 -17.10 0.46 2.79
C ILE A 91 -18.33 1.29 3.17
N TYR A 92 -18.71 2.25 2.32
CA TYR A 92 -19.71 3.27 2.66
C TYR A 92 -21.09 3.02 2.08
N SER A 93 -21.23 2.13 1.09
CA SER A 93 -22.53 1.81 0.52
C SER A 93 -23.37 0.98 1.49
N PRO A 94 -24.69 1.26 1.61
CA PRO A 94 -25.58 0.43 2.43
C PRO A 94 -25.82 -0.96 1.84
N ASN A 95 -25.57 -1.14 0.54
CA ASN A 95 -25.76 -2.42 -0.13
C ASN A 95 -24.57 -3.35 0.13
N LYS A 96 -24.86 -4.66 0.20
CA LYS A 96 -23.81 -5.68 0.34
C LYS A 96 -23.16 -5.92 -1.02
N ASN A 97 -22.18 -5.10 -1.36
CA ASN A 97 -21.35 -5.33 -2.52
C ASN A 97 -20.09 -6.07 -2.09
N THR A 98 -19.65 -7.02 -2.90
CA THR A 98 -18.42 -7.75 -2.63
C THR A 98 -17.27 -7.06 -3.37
N LEU A 99 -16.21 -6.73 -2.65
CA LEU A 99 -15.00 -6.17 -3.24
C LEU A 99 -14.33 -7.26 -4.08
N LYS A 100 -14.02 -6.93 -5.33
CA LYS A 100 -13.44 -7.89 -6.28
C LYS A 100 -11.96 -8.12 -5.97
N SER A 101 -11.51 -9.36 -6.16
CA SER A 101 -10.10 -9.71 -6.02
C SER A 101 -9.19 -8.87 -6.91
N LYS A 102 -9.69 -8.47 -8.09
CA LYS A 102 -8.98 -7.60 -9.02
C LYS A 102 -8.57 -6.28 -8.34
N ASP A 103 -9.48 -5.66 -7.59
CA ASP A 103 -9.21 -4.38 -6.94
C ASP A 103 -8.22 -4.55 -5.79
N ILE A 104 -8.33 -5.63 -5.03
CA ILE A 104 -7.38 -5.95 -3.97
C ILE A 104 -5.98 -6.16 -4.56
N ASN A 105 -5.89 -6.91 -5.66
CA ASN A 105 -4.62 -7.17 -6.35
C ASN A 105 -4.01 -5.89 -6.92
N ASN A 106 -4.85 -4.98 -7.44
CA ASN A 106 -4.37 -3.71 -8.00
C ASN A 106 -3.66 -2.88 -6.93
N VAL A 107 -4.27 -2.74 -5.75
CA VAL A 107 -3.64 -1.95 -4.68
C VAL A 107 -2.39 -2.64 -4.15
N PHE A 108 -2.40 -3.96 -4.03
CA PHE A 108 -1.21 -4.70 -3.60
C PHE A 108 -0.05 -4.52 -4.60
N ASN A 109 -0.35 -4.65 -5.90
CA ASN A 109 0.66 -4.52 -6.95
C ASN A 109 1.20 -3.09 -7.03
N GLU A 110 0.41 -2.09 -6.75
CA GLU A 110 0.88 -0.70 -6.68
C GLU A 110 1.88 -0.54 -5.54
N ALA A 111 1.59 -1.09 -4.37
CA ALA A 111 2.51 -1.06 -3.24
C ALA A 111 3.83 -1.76 -3.58
N LYS A 112 3.75 -2.93 -4.21
CA LYS A 112 4.93 -3.68 -4.64
C LYS A 112 5.75 -2.92 -5.68
N HIS A 113 5.08 -2.28 -6.63
CA HIS A 113 5.74 -1.47 -7.65
C HIS A 113 6.49 -0.30 -7.01
N ASN A 114 5.83 0.43 -6.12
CA ASN A 114 6.45 1.56 -5.42
C ASN A 114 7.63 1.11 -4.56
N PHE A 115 7.52 -0.05 -3.92
CA PHE A 115 8.62 -0.64 -3.17
C PHE A 115 9.82 -0.92 -4.08
N ASN A 116 9.58 -1.56 -5.23
CA ASN A 116 10.64 -1.91 -6.19
C ASN A 116 11.33 -0.67 -6.73
N VAL A 117 10.58 0.38 -7.06
CA VAL A 117 11.13 1.66 -7.55
C VAL A 117 11.98 2.31 -6.46
N LYS A 118 11.46 2.37 -5.24
CA LYS A 118 12.19 2.98 -4.11
C LYS A 118 13.46 2.20 -3.79
N LEU A 119 13.40 0.88 -3.84
CA LEU A 119 14.56 0.01 -3.60
C LEU A 119 15.64 0.25 -4.63
N LYS A 120 15.25 0.29 -5.91
CA LYS A 120 16.18 0.56 -7.03
C LYS A 120 16.84 1.92 -6.86
N ASN A 121 16.06 2.96 -6.56
CA ASN A 121 16.57 4.32 -6.38
C ASN A 121 17.54 4.40 -5.18
N THR A 122 17.24 3.68 -4.10
CA THR A 122 18.10 3.64 -2.92
C THR A 122 19.42 2.95 -3.22
N LYS A 123 19.39 1.84 -3.98
CA LYS A 123 20.61 1.12 -4.39
C LYS A 123 21.50 1.96 -5.29
N ASN A 124 20.89 2.77 -6.15
CA ASN A 124 21.62 3.60 -7.12
C ASN A 124 22.01 4.98 -6.53
N GLY A 125 21.50 5.32 -5.41
CA GLY A 125 21.79 6.56 -4.70
C GLY A 125 22.85 6.37 -3.67
#